data_4928094e53b2948ba3b1713547dac072
#
_entry.id   4928094e53b2948ba3b1713547dac072
#
_cell.length_a   1.000
_cell.length_b   1.000
_cell.length_c   1.000
_cell.angle_alpha   90.00
_cell.angle_beta   90.00
_cell.angle_gamma   90.00
#
_symmetry.space_group_name_H-M   'P 1'
#
loop_
_entity.id
_entity.type
_entity.pdbx_description
1 polymer ?
#
loop_
_entity_poly.entity_id
_entity_poly.type
_entity_poly.pdbx_seq_one_letter_code
_entity_poly.pdbx_strand_id
1 'polypeptide(L)'
;RVLFRSNDQVTTVITASEPIRFVDISTDKVVGDQPINNTIRLKPKDNVYADGEVLAIVTIVTERYRTQYALLYTTRMQEAVTDKEIECSERNAYNNPAVSLSTADMTKYARQIWSSSAKYRNVATKMHRMVMRLNNIYSVGEYFFIDFSVENKTNIRFDIDEMRIKLSDKKQSK
;
A
#
# COMPACT_ATOMS: atom_id res chain seq x y z
N ARG A 1 22.60 -5.75 -6.09
CA ARG A 1 21.96 -4.69 -6.92
C ARG A 1 21.58 -5.30 -8.26
N VAL A 2 20.34 -5.19 -8.65
CA VAL A 2 19.82 -5.69 -9.92
C VAL A 2 19.86 -4.57 -10.95
N LEU A 3 20.23 -4.91 -12.20
CA LEU A 3 20.30 -3.98 -13.32
C LEU A 3 19.10 -4.24 -14.23
N PHE A 4 18.48 -3.19 -14.75
CA PHE A 4 17.53 -3.32 -15.86
C PHE A 4 17.60 -2.12 -16.80
N ARG A 5 17.18 -2.33 -18.05
CA ARG A 5 17.21 -1.33 -19.10
C ARG A 5 15.89 -0.58 -19.18
N SER A 6 15.97 0.72 -19.38
CA SER A 6 14.83 1.62 -19.55
C SER A 6 15.04 2.52 -20.77
N ASN A 7 13.94 2.92 -21.39
CA ASN A 7 13.94 3.76 -22.59
C ASN A 7 12.97 4.93 -22.40
N ASP A 8 13.25 6.07 -23.01
CA ASP A 8 12.44 7.29 -22.90
C ASP A 8 11.06 7.20 -23.57
N GLN A 9 10.80 6.19 -24.39
CA GLN A 9 9.51 5.99 -25.06
C GLN A 9 8.58 5.06 -24.30
N VAL A 10 9.10 4.29 -23.31
CA VAL A 10 8.31 3.33 -22.51
C VAL A 10 8.46 3.61 -21.03
N THR A 11 7.42 3.30 -20.28
CA THR A 11 7.43 3.39 -18.82
C THR A 11 7.73 2.02 -18.22
N THR A 12 8.66 1.98 -17.28
CA THR A 12 8.88 0.79 -16.46
C THR A 12 7.97 0.83 -15.24
N VAL A 13 7.13 -0.17 -15.08
CA VAL A 13 6.28 -0.37 -13.91
C VAL A 13 6.95 -1.34 -12.96
N ILE A 14 7.14 -0.98 -11.71
CA ILE A 14 7.71 -1.85 -10.67
C ILE A 14 6.67 -2.10 -9.60
N THR A 15 6.36 -3.37 -9.36
CA THR A 15 5.34 -3.80 -8.40
C THR A 15 5.99 -4.53 -7.21
N ALA A 16 5.65 -4.08 -6.01
CA ALA A 16 6.05 -4.71 -4.75
C ALA A 16 4.95 -5.63 -4.22
N SER A 17 5.33 -6.62 -3.40
CA SER A 17 4.39 -7.53 -2.73
C SER A 17 3.68 -6.92 -1.52
N GLU A 18 4.10 -5.73 -1.10
CA GLU A 18 3.55 -5.00 0.05
C GLU A 18 3.66 -3.49 -0.18
N PRO A 19 3.01 -2.64 0.64
CA PRO A 19 3.04 -1.20 0.44
C PRO A 19 4.44 -0.61 0.42
N ILE A 20 4.71 0.20 -0.60
CA ILE A 20 5.92 1.00 -0.73
C ILE A 20 5.75 2.23 0.17
N ARG A 21 6.73 2.47 1.04
CA ARG A 21 6.72 3.57 2.01
C ARG A 21 7.62 4.72 1.60
N PHE A 22 8.65 4.42 0.83
CA PHE A 22 9.61 5.42 0.38
C PHE A 22 10.27 4.98 -0.94
N VAL A 23 10.50 5.93 -1.83
CA VAL A 23 11.26 5.75 -3.06
C VAL A 23 12.27 6.87 -3.18
N ASP A 24 13.52 6.50 -3.43
CA ASP A 24 14.60 7.43 -3.73
C ASP A 24 15.12 7.18 -5.14
N ILE A 25 15.24 8.23 -5.93
CA ILE A 25 15.83 8.21 -7.28
C ILE A 25 17.07 9.09 -7.22
N SER A 26 18.25 8.51 -7.37
CA SER A 26 19.54 9.17 -7.10
C SER A 26 19.90 10.32 -8.01
N THR A 27 19.19 10.52 -9.12
CA THR A 27 19.43 11.58 -10.10
C THR A 27 18.13 12.14 -10.65
N ASP A 28 18.19 13.29 -11.29
CA ASP A 28 17.06 13.93 -12.00
C ASP A 28 16.88 13.45 -13.46
N LYS A 29 17.72 12.50 -13.92
CA LYS A 29 17.61 11.89 -15.25
C LYS A 29 16.41 10.95 -15.42
N VAL A 30 15.84 10.50 -14.30
CA VAL A 30 14.69 9.62 -14.25
C VAL A 30 13.55 10.31 -13.52
N VAL A 31 12.37 10.26 -14.10
CA VAL A 31 11.13 10.72 -13.48
C VAL A 31 10.28 9.51 -13.08
N GLY A 32 9.51 9.66 -12.02
CA GLY A 32 8.63 8.60 -11.56
C GLY A 32 7.51 9.10 -10.66
N ASP A 33 6.51 8.26 -10.50
CA ASP A 33 5.40 8.47 -9.59
C ASP A 33 4.95 7.15 -8.94
N GLN A 34 4.10 7.25 -7.94
CA GLN A 34 3.50 6.12 -7.24
C GLN A 34 1.98 6.16 -7.40
N PRO A 35 1.41 5.53 -8.46
CA PRO A 35 -0.01 5.58 -8.76
C PRO A 35 -0.87 4.83 -7.73
N ILE A 36 -0.32 3.76 -7.13
CA ILE A 36 -0.97 2.98 -6.07
C ILE A 36 0.07 2.55 -5.02
N ASN A 37 -0.40 2.10 -3.85
CA ASN A 37 0.44 1.88 -2.68
C ASN A 37 1.62 0.93 -2.87
N ASN A 38 1.53 -0.03 -3.79
CA ASN A 38 2.56 -1.04 -4.02
C ASN A 38 3.21 -0.98 -5.40
N THR A 39 2.97 0.08 -6.17
CA THR A 39 3.46 0.18 -7.56
C THR A 39 4.04 1.56 -7.82
N ILE A 40 5.21 1.60 -8.44
CA ILE A 40 5.85 2.81 -8.95
C ILE A 40 6.00 2.73 -10.46
N ARG A 41 6.02 3.88 -11.11
CA ARG A 41 6.32 4.01 -12.53
C ARG A 41 7.57 4.87 -12.69
N LEU A 42 8.48 4.43 -13.57
CA LEU A 42 9.73 5.12 -13.83
C LEU A 42 9.92 5.29 -15.35
N LYS A 43 10.52 6.41 -15.73
CA LYS A 43 10.83 6.71 -17.13
C LYS A 43 12.07 7.61 -17.20
N PRO A 44 13.01 7.38 -18.12
CA PRO A 44 14.03 8.36 -18.44
C PRO A 44 13.41 9.68 -18.90
N LYS A 45 13.96 10.79 -18.43
CA LYS A 45 13.44 12.13 -18.71
C LYS A 45 13.67 12.56 -20.15
N ASP A 46 14.82 12.20 -20.71
CA ASP A 46 15.27 12.59 -22.03
C ASP A 46 15.82 11.38 -22.79
N ASN A 47 16.15 11.59 -24.10
CA ASN A 47 16.73 10.60 -25.01
C ASN A 47 18.19 10.88 -25.36
N VAL A 48 18.85 11.75 -24.60
CA VAL A 48 20.23 12.21 -24.89
C VAL A 48 21.32 11.30 -24.31
N TYR A 49 20.93 10.22 -23.64
CA TYR A 49 21.85 9.35 -22.92
C TYR A 49 22.48 8.30 -23.85
N ALA A 50 23.71 7.88 -23.53
CA ALA A 50 24.37 6.81 -24.24
C ALA A 50 23.77 5.43 -23.92
N ASP A 51 23.77 4.50 -24.88
CA ASP A 51 23.32 3.12 -24.62
C ASP A 51 24.18 2.47 -23.54
N GLY A 52 23.55 1.89 -22.52
CA GLY A 52 24.21 1.32 -21.35
C GLY A 52 24.61 2.34 -20.26
N GLU A 53 24.34 3.64 -20.44
CA GLU A 53 24.58 4.64 -19.39
C GLU A 53 23.70 4.36 -18.16
N VAL A 54 24.30 4.42 -16.96
CA VAL A 54 23.56 4.32 -15.70
C VAL A 54 22.87 5.66 -15.43
N LEU A 55 21.56 5.68 -15.52
CA LEU A 55 20.74 6.87 -15.32
C LEU A 55 20.54 7.20 -13.85
N ALA A 56 20.20 6.18 -13.08
CA ALA A 56 19.90 6.34 -11.64
C ALA A 56 20.06 5.02 -10.88
N ILE A 57 20.25 5.15 -9.58
CA ILE A 57 19.98 4.10 -8.62
C ILE A 57 18.62 4.40 -8.00
N VAL A 58 17.71 3.46 -8.09
CA VAL A 58 16.39 3.56 -7.47
C VAL A 58 16.37 2.68 -6.24
N THR A 59 16.10 3.28 -5.10
CA THR A 59 15.92 2.58 -3.82
C THR A 59 14.44 2.56 -3.49
N ILE A 60 13.88 1.37 -3.32
CA ILE A 60 12.49 1.16 -2.92
C ILE A 60 12.50 0.57 -1.52
N VAL A 61 11.81 1.23 -0.60
CA VAL A 61 11.65 0.82 0.80
C VAL A 61 10.18 0.52 1.04
N THR A 62 9.90 -0.69 1.46
CA THR A 62 8.57 -1.17 1.83
C THR A 62 8.41 -1.23 3.36
N GLU A 63 7.46 -1.99 3.85
CA GLU A 63 7.26 -2.17 5.29
C GLU A 63 8.33 -3.08 5.92
N ARG A 64 8.77 -4.12 5.21
CA ARG A 64 9.63 -5.19 5.75
C ARG A 64 10.90 -5.47 4.94
N TYR A 65 11.05 -4.86 3.77
CA TYR A 65 12.26 -5.01 2.98
C TYR A 65 12.61 -3.72 2.21
N ARG A 66 13.83 -3.69 1.72
CA ARG A 66 14.29 -2.70 0.73
C ARG A 66 14.91 -3.42 -0.46
N THR A 67 14.84 -2.79 -1.62
CA THR A 67 15.54 -3.24 -2.82
C THR A 67 16.18 -2.06 -3.54
N GLN A 68 17.19 -2.34 -4.35
CA GLN A 68 17.86 -1.31 -5.16
C GLN A 68 18.04 -1.81 -6.58
N TYR A 69 17.68 -0.95 -7.51
CA TYR A 69 17.86 -1.16 -8.94
C TYR A 69 18.77 -0.11 -9.53
N ALA A 70 19.63 -0.51 -10.48
CA ALA A 70 20.33 0.43 -11.34
C ALA A 70 19.61 0.46 -12.70
N LEU A 71 19.13 1.65 -13.09
CA LEU A 71 18.51 1.90 -14.37
C LEU A 71 19.58 2.24 -15.39
N LEU A 72 19.66 1.44 -16.45
CA LEU A 72 20.51 1.70 -17.60
C LEU A 72 19.67 2.21 -18.75
N TYR A 73 20.17 3.20 -19.47
CA TYR A 73 19.52 3.62 -20.70
C TYR A 73 19.73 2.61 -21.81
N THR A 74 18.72 2.40 -22.64
CA THR A 74 18.86 1.69 -23.91
C THR A 74 18.19 2.48 -25.03
N THR A 75 18.89 2.59 -26.18
CA THR A 75 18.34 3.18 -27.40
C THR A 75 17.36 2.22 -28.10
N ARG A 76 17.36 0.94 -27.70
CA ARG A 76 16.50 -0.10 -28.27
C ARG A 76 15.30 -0.35 -27.39
N MET A 77 14.13 0.20 -27.78
CA MET A 77 12.89 0.08 -27.03
C MET A 77 12.53 -1.37 -26.68
N GLN A 78 12.84 -2.34 -27.54
CA GLN A 78 12.55 -3.76 -27.32
C GLN A 78 13.35 -4.38 -26.17
N GLU A 79 14.46 -3.75 -25.75
CA GLU A 79 15.29 -4.20 -24.64
C GLU A 79 14.88 -3.56 -23.30
N ALA A 80 14.00 -2.56 -23.35
CA ALA A 80 13.53 -1.90 -22.15
C ALA A 80 12.57 -2.80 -21.36
N VAL A 81 12.78 -2.87 -20.05
CA VAL A 81 11.88 -3.55 -19.14
C VAL A 81 10.67 -2.67 -18.90
N THR A 82 9.49 -3.16 -19.23
CA THR A 82 8.22 -2.44 -19.07
C THR A 82 7.47 -2.84 -17.80
N ASP A 83 7.69 -4.06 -17.32
CA ASP A 83 7.06 -4.60 -16.12
C ASP A 83 8.07 -5.39 -15.28
N LYS A 84 8.13 -5.11 -14.00
CA LYS A 84 9.06 -5.73 -13.06
C LYS A 84 8.39 -5.97 -11.71
N GLU A 85 8.20 -7.22 -11.36
CA GLU A 85 7.87 -7.59 -9.98
C GLU A 85 9.15 -7.70 -9.13
N ILE A 86 9.10 -7.22 -7.89
CA ILE A 86 10.21 -7.37 -6.94
C ILE A 86 10.24 -8.80 -6.43
N GLU A 87 11.19 -9.59 -6.93
CA GLU A 87 11.36 -10.98 -6.54
C GLU A 87 11.89 -11.13 -5.12
N CYS A 88 11.63 -12.28 -4.48
CA CYS A 88 12.11 -12.55 -3.12
C CYS A 88 13.64 -12.48 -3.00
N SER A 89 14.36 -12.91 -4.03
CA SER A 89 15.83 -12.89 -4.13
C SER A 89 16.42 -11.47 -4.16
N GLU A 90 15.63 -10.48 -4.56
CA GLU A 90 16.04 -9.07 -4.69
C GLU A 90 15.78 -8.26 -3.41
N ARG A 91 15.12 -8.87 -2.43
CA ARG A 91 14.69 -8.22 -1.18
C ARG A 91 15.77 -8.33 -0.12
N ASN A 92 16.15 -7.20 0.43
CA ASN A 92 16.96 -7.15 1.63
C ASN A 92 16.04 -6.85 2.82
N ALA A 93 16.01 -7.72 3.82
CA ALA A 93 15.18 -7.52 5.00
C ALA A 93 15.48 -6.15 5.66
N TYR A 94 14.44 -5.42 5.94
CA TYR A 94 14.51 -4.10 6.55
C TYR A 94 13.27 -3.82 7.38
N ASN A 95 13.44 -3.79 8.70
CA ASN A 95 12.36 -3.39 9.60
C ASN A 95 12.25 -1.86 9.59
N ASN A 96 11.23 -1.36 8.93
CA ASN A 96 10.99 0.07 8.85
C ASN A 96 10.53 0.61 10.22
N PRO A 97 11.32 1.47 10.90
CA PRO A 97 10.96 1.96 12.23
C PRO A 97 9.72 2.88 12.23
N ALA A 98 9.31 3.38 11.08
CA ALA A 98 8.07 4.16 10.95
C ALA A 98 6.80 3.28 10.88
N VAL A 99 6.94 1.95 10.86
CA VAL A 99 5.82 1.00 10.78
C VAL A 99 5.76 0.18 12.06
N SER A 100 4.90 0.58 12.99
CA SER A 100 4.70 -0.15 14.26
C SER A 100 3.92 -1.45 14.07
N LEU A 101 3.05 -1.52 13.06
CA LEU A 101 2.29 -2.71 12.69
C LEU A 101 2.19 -2.81 11.17
N SER A 102 2.70 -3.89 10.58
CA SER A 102 2.66 -4.07 9.13
C SER A 102 1.23 -4.30 8.62
N THR A 103 0.96 -3.96 7.37
CA THR A 103 -0.34 -4.23 6.73
C THR A 103 -0.71 -5.72 6.77
N ALA A 104 0.28 -6.61 6.65
CA ALA A 104 0.08 -8.06 6.76
C ALA A 104 -0.37 -8.47 8.17
N ASP A 105 0.25 -7.88 9.21
CA ASP A 105 -0.13 -8.15 10.60
C ASP A 105 -1.49 -7.55 10.93
N MET A 106 -1.78 -6.33 10.46
CA MET A 106 -3.12 -5.73 10.59
C MET A 106 -4.20 -6.63 9.98
N THR A 107 -3.96 -7.17 8.78
CA THR A 107 -4.89 -8.10 8.12
C THR A 107 -5.05 -9.40 8.92
N LYS A 108 -3.96 -9.93 9.47
CA LYS A 108 -4.00 -11.13 10.33
C LYS A 108 -4.85 -10.90 11.58
N TYR A 109 -4.61 -9.81 12.30
CA TYR A 109 -5.42 -9.46 13.49
C TYR A 109 -6.88 -9.21 13.15
N ALA A 110 -7.16 -8.48 12.08
CA ALA A 110 -8.53 -8.23 11.63
C ALA A 110 -9.29 -9.53 11.35
N ARG A 111 -8.66 -10.50 10.67
CA ARG A 111 -9.26 -11.83 10.42
C ARG A 111 -9.50 -12.62 11.70
N GLN A 112 -8.56 -12.60 12.64
CA GLN A 112 -8.72 -13.28 13.94
C GLN A 112 -9.87 -12.68 14.74
N ILE A 113 -9.99 -11.36 14.76
CA ILE A 113 -11.06 -10.65 15.46
C ILE A 113 -12.42 -10.93 14.82
N TRP A 114 -12.49 -10.85 13.48
CA TRP A 114 -13.71 -11.14 12.73
C TRP A 114 -14.22 -12.58 12.93
N SER A 115 -13.33 -13.56 13.10
CA SER A 115 -13.69 -14.95 13.37
C SER A 115 -13.96 -15.24 14.86
N SER A 116 -13.73 -14.26 15.75
CA SER A 116 -13.99 -14.42 17.18
C SER A 116 -15.46 -14.18 17.55
N SER A 117 -15.90 -14.72 18.68
CA SER A 117 -17.24 -14.48 19.17
C SER A 117 -17.44 -13.02 19.58
N ALA A 118 -18.61 -12.46 19.28
CA ALA A 118 -18.96 -11.10 19.67
C ALA A 118 -18.98 -10.92 21.19
N LYS A 119 -18.22 -9.97 21.71
CA LYS A 119 -18.19 -9.58 23.14
C LYS A 119 -19.32 -8.61 23.46
N TYR A 120 -19.66 -7.71 22.54
CA TYR A 120 -20.69 -6.69 22.72
C TYR A 120 -21.97 -7.15 22.03
N ARG A 121 -22.93 -7.71 22.82
CA ARG A 121 -24.19 -8.23 22.27
C ARG A 121 -25.31 -7.21 22.23
N ASN A 122 -25.23 -6.17 23.06
CA ASN A 122 -26.32 -5.21 23.27
C ASN A 122 -26.03 -3.81 22.73
N VAL A 123 -24.92 -3.62 22.04
CA VAL A 123 -24.56 -2.33 21.45
C VAL A 123 -24.97 -2.32 19.97
N ALA A 124 -26.14 -1.76 19.71
CA ALA A 124 -26.68 -1.66 18.36
C ALA A 124 -27.43 -0.35 18.16
N THR A 125 -27.43 0.13 16.94
CA THR A 125 -28.29 1.22 16.48
C THR A 125 -29.13 0.75 15.30
N LYS A 126 -30.37 1.29 15.18
CA LYS A 126 -31.30 0.97 14.10
C LYS A 126 -31.81 2.26 13.48
N MET A 127 -31.67 2.37 12.18
CA MET A 127 -32.18 3.50 11.39
C MET A 127 -32.61 2.99 10.01
N HIS A 128 -33.75 3.45 9.49
CA HIS A 128 -34.25 3.10 8.15
C HIS A 128 -34.25 1.59 7.83
N ARG A 129 -34.59 0.75 8.82
CA ARG A 129 -34.55 -0.72 8.73
C ARG A 129 -33.12 -1.30 8.50
N MET A 130 -32.07 -0.49 8.67
CA MET A 130 -30.69 -0.94 8.78
C MET A 130 -30.35 -1.10 10.26
N VAL A 131 -29.65 -2.17 10.62
CA VAL A 131 -29.20 -2.42 11.99
C VAL A 131 -27.66 -2.54 11.97
N MET A 132 -27.01 -1.66 12.69
CA MET A 132 -25.56 -1.73 12.92
C MET A 132 -25.31 -2.23 14.35
N ARG A 133 -24.46 -3.24 14.49
CA ARG A 133 -24.06 -3.80 15.78
C ARG A 133 -22.56 -3.73 15.95
N LEU A 134 -22.12 -3.34 17.12
CA LEU A 134 -20.74 -3.49 17.54
C LEU A 134 -20.53 -4.92 18.04
N ASN A 135 -19.58 -5.65 17.46
CA ASN A 135 -19.25 -7.02 17.85
C ASN A 135 -18.05 -7.03 18.81
N ASN A 136 -16.95 -6.37 18.42
CA ASN A 136 -15.70 -6.39 19.19
C ASN A 136 -14.95 -5.05 19.07
N ILE A 137 -14.18 -4.72 20.09
CA ILE A 137 -13.13 -3.69 20.07
C ILE A 137 -11.89 -4.30 20.71
N TYR A 138 -10.76 -4.19 20.02
CA TYR A 138 -9.45 -4.59 20.51
C TYR A 138 -8.44 -3.48 20.24
N SER A 139 -7.44 -3.36 21.09
CA SER A 139 -6.26 -2.52 20.85
C SER A 139 -5.04 -3.43 20.66
N VAL A 140 -4.23 -3.13 19.67
CA VAL A 140 -2.95 -3.79 19.41
C VAL A 140 -1.92 -2.70 19.10
N GLY A 141 -0.97 -2.48 20.01
CA GLY A 141 -0.06 -1.33 19.93
C GLY A 141 -0.85 -0.02 19.94
N GLU A 142 -0.63 0.79 18.93
CA GLU A 142 -1.30 2.10 18.76
C GLU A 142 -2.59 2.04 17.94
N TYR A 143 -3.03 0.83 17.53
CA TYR A 143 -4.20 0.66 16.66
C TYR A 143 -5.39 0.11 17.40
N PHE A 144 -6.59 0.60 17.05
CA PHE A 144 -7.86 0.03 17.45
C PHE A 144 -8.45 -0.78 16.30
N PHE A 145 -8.84 -2.00 16.60
CA PHE A 145 -9.60 -2.87 15.70
C PHE A 145 -11.05 -2.88 16.16
N ILE A 146 -11.94 -2.40 15.31
CA ILE A 146 -13.38 -2.32 15.60
C ILE A 146 -14.09 -3.26 14.64
N ASP A 147 -14.72 -4.28 15.20
CA ASP A 147 -15.54 -5.23 14.47
C ASP A 147 -17.02 -4.89 14.66
N PHE A 148 -17.70 -4.64 13.55
CA PHE A 148 -19.13 -4.37 13.56
C PHE A 148 -19.81 -5.07 12.38
N SER A 149 -21.09 -5.34 12.52
CA SER A 149 -21.94 -5.91 11.48
C SER A 149 -23.03 -4.93 11.08
N VAL A 150 -23.37 -4.90 9.79
CA VAL A 150 -24.51 -4.14 9.26
C VAL A 150 -25.49 -5.13 8.65
N GLU A 151 -26.72 -5.12 9.14
CA GLU A 151 -27.82 -5.95 8.67
C GLU A 151 -28.83 -5.08 7.91
N ASN A 152 -29.05 -5.37 6.64
CA ASN A 152 -30.07 -4.74 5.84
C ASN A 152 -31.40 -5.51 5.98
N LYS A 153 -32.41 -4.93 6.63
CA LYS A 153 -33.76 -5.48 6.77
C LYS A 153 -34.76 -4.92 5.75
N THR A 154 -34.27 -4.29 4.69
CA THR A 154 -35.10 -3.84 3.59
C THR A 154 -35.12 -4.89 2.49
N ASN A 155 -36.03 -4.73 1.51
CA ASN A 155 -36.08 -5.58 0.33
C ASN A 155 -35.23 -5.03 -0.84
N ILE A 156 -34.47 -3.95 -0.59
CA ILE A 156 -33.64 -3.25 -1.59
C ILE A 156 -32.18 -3.52 -1.26
N ARG A 157 -31.37 -3.84 -2.25
CA ARG A 157 -29.91 -3.92 -2.09
C ARG A 157 -29.38 -2.58 -1.61
N PHE A 158 -28.46 -2.63 -0.64
CA PHE A 158 -27.78 -1.46 -0.11
C PHE A 158 -26.27 -1.68 -0.24
N ASP A 159 -25.61 -0.83 -1.01
CA ASP A 159 -24.17 -0.79 -1.13
C ASP A 159 -23.61 0.34 -0.25
N ILE A 160 -22.59 0.05 0.54
CA ILE A 160 -21.94 1.05 1.39
C ILE A 160 -20.96 1.83 0.51
N ASP A 161 -21.26 3.10 0.27
CA ASP A 161 -20.43 4.00 -0.51
C ASP A 161 -19.27 4.56 0.33
N GLU A 162 -19.56 5.01 1.55
CA GLU A 162 -18.56 5.63 2.42
C GLU A 162 -18.81 5.27 3.91
N MET A 163 -17.73 5.14 4.66
CA MET A 163 -17.76 4.99 6.10
C MET A 163 -16.89 6.06 6.75
N ARG A 164 -17.48 6.86 7.65
CA ARG A 164 -16.79 7.92 8.40
C ARG A 164 -16.74 7.56 9.88
N ILE A 165 -15.53 7.46 10.42
CA ILE A 165 -15.30 7.26 11.84
C ILE A 165 -14.80 8.57 12.44
N LYS A 166 -15.46 9.05 13.51
CA LYS A 166 -15.05 10.26 14.24
C LYS A 166 -14.76 9.89 15.69
N LEU A 167 -13.61 10.31 16.18
CA LEU A 167 -13.32 10.33 17.60
C LEU A 167 -13.77 11.69 18.17
N SER A 168 -14.66 11.68 19.15
CA SER A 168 -15.14 12.90 19.80
C SER A 168 -14.98 12.81 21.30
N ASP A 169 -14.44 13.89 21.91
CA ASP A 169 -14.39 14.01 23.36
C ASP A 169 -15.72 14.59 23.88
N LYS A 170 -16.40 13.85 24.73
CA LYS A 170 -17.66 14.31 25.35
C LYS A 170 -17.49 15.54 26.28
N LYS A 171 -16.26 15.87 26.70
CA LYS A 171 -16.00 17.01 27.60
C LYS A 171 -15.95 18.36 26.89
N GLN A 172 -15.91 18.41 25.56
CA GLN A 172 -15.85 19.67 24.80
C GLN A 172 -17.21 20.13 24.24
N SER A 173 -18.30 19.45 24.50
CA SER A 173 -19.64 19.94 24.17
C SER A 173 -20.24 20.71 25.36
N LYS A 174 -19.76 21.93 25.56
CA LYS A 174 -20.44 23.01 26.27
C LYS A 174 -20.57 24.20 25.34
#